data_1cbc90483128ef66c8989b78ef4da31d
#
_entry.id   1cbc90483128ef66c8989b78ef4da31d
#
_cell.length_a   1.000
_cell.length_b   1.000
_cell.length_c   1.000
_cell.angle_alpha   90.00
_cell.angle_beta   90.00
_cell.angle_gamma   90.00
#
_symmetry.space_group_name_H-M   'P 1'
#
loop_
_entity.id
_entity.type
_entity.pdbx_description
1 polymer ?
#
loop_
_entity_poly.entity_id
_entity_poly.type
_entity_poly.pdbx_seq_one_letter_code
_entity_poly.pdbx_strand_id
1 'polypeptide(L)'
;MTNSNVLKDSKLEMTSHARITAIGAYVPERKITNADMEQMVDTSDEWIVQRTGIHERRAVRDGEFTSDMCIRAVEDMLANYSVNVEDVDMILVATNTPDVPFPSVAAIVQAHFGIAS
;
A
#
# COMPACT_ATOMS: atom_id res chain seq x y z
N MET A 1 -6.05 19.98 -52.15
CA MET A 1 -4.91 19.08 -51.80
C MET A 1 -4.82 19.04 -50.26
N THR A 2 -5.48 18.11 -49.69
CA THR A 2 -5.61 17.91 -48.25
C THR A 2 -4.46 17.03 -47.79
N ASN A 3 -3.64 17.61 -46.93
CA ASN A 3 -2.49 16.93 -46.34
C ASN A 3 -2.96 16.09 -45.11
N SER A 4 -3.43 14.88 -45.41
CA SER A 4 -3.88 13.89 -44.39
C SER A 4 -2.72 12.91 -44.11
N ASN A 5 -1.66 13.39 -43.46
CA ASN A 5 -0.58 12.50 -43.07
C ASN A 5 0.21 13.07 -41.88
N VAL A 6 -0.43 13.26 -40.74
CA VAL A 6 0.31 13.39 -39.46
C VAL A 6 -0.60 12.90 -38.35
N LEU A 7 -0.62 11.64 -38.14
CA LEU A 7 -0.83 10.94 -36.83
C LEU A 7 -0.68 9.44 -37.11
N LYS A 8 0.48 9.01 -37.57
CA LYS A 8 0.86 7.62 -37.38
C LYS A 8 1.08 7.42 -35.91
N ASP A 9 0.22 6.61 -35.31
CA ASP A 9 0.36 6.05 -33.98
C ASP A 9 1.79 5.60 -33.70
N SER A 10 2.57 6.44 -33.04
CA SER A 10 3.71 5.96 -32.30
C SER A 10 3.12 5.29 -31.04
N LYS A 11 2.73 4.01 -31.15
CA LYS A 11 2.68 3.15 -29.97
C LYS A 11 4.06 3.23 -29.35
N LEU A 12 4.18 4.04 -28.31
CA LEU A 12 5.28 3.93 -27.37
C LEU A 12 5.13 2.53 -26.76
N GLU A 13 5.80 1.55 -27.34
CA GLU A 13 6.01 0.26 -26.68
C GLU A 13 6.91 0.53 -25.48
N MET A 14 6.29 0.86 -24.36
CA MET A 14 6.99 0.92 -23.09
C MET A 14 7.30 -0.51 -22.65
N THR A 15 8.43 -1.02 -23.12
CA THR A 15 8.98 -2.28 -22.65
C THR A 15 9.64 -2.01 -21.30
N SER A 16 8.97 -2.39 -20.22
CA SER A 16 9.57 -2.40 -18.89
C SER A 16 10.21 -3.75 -18.63
N HIS A 17 11.46 -3.75 -18.16
CA HIS A 17 12.14 -4.94 -17.65
C HIS A 17 11.97 -5.10 -16.13
N ALA A 18 11.16 -4.27 -15.49
CA ALA A 18 10.84 -4.37 -14.08
C ALA A 18 10.04 -5.66 -13.78
N ARG A 19 10.36 -6.29 -12.66
CA ARG A 19 9.67 -7.49 -12.17
C ARG A 19 9.49 -7.40 -10.66
N ILE A 20 8.41 -7.99 -10.16
CA ILE A 20 8.21 -8.20 -8.73
C ILE A 20 9.05 -9.40 -8.32
N THR A 21 9.93 -9.23 -7.33
CA THR A 21 10.84 -10.27 -6.84
C THR A 21 10.46 -10.80 -5.46
N ALA A 22 9.77 -9.99 -4.65
CA ALA A 22 9.30 -10.37 -3.32
C ALA A 22 8.03 -9.60 -2.97
N ILE A 23 7.20 -10.17 -2.12
CA ILE A 23 5.97 -9.54 -1.59
C ILE A 23 5.88 -9.89 -0.10
N GLY A 24 5.56 -8.91 0.73
CA GLY A 24 5.23 -9.10 2.13
C GLY A 24 3.93 -8.40 2.49
N ALA A 25 3.27 -8.86 3.54
CA ALA A 25 2.00 -8.31 3.99
C ALA A 25 1.91 -8.26 5.51
N TYR A 26 1.19 -7.26 6.00
CA TYR A 26 0.77 -7.21 7.38
C TYR A 26 -0.69 -6.78 7.44
N VAL A 27 -1.46 -7.40 8.31
CA VAL A 27 -2.87 -7.10 8.53
C VAL A 27 -3.08 -6.95 10.03
N PRO A 28 -3.56 -5.77 10.51
CA PRO A 28 -3.88 -5.57 11.93
C PRO A 28 -4.86 -6.61 12.47
N GLU A 29 -4.73 -6.97 13.75
CA GLU A 29 -5.57 -8.01 14.36
C GLU A 29 -7.01 -7.55 14.61
N ARG A 30 -7.21 -6.25 14.90
CA ARG A 30 -8.53 -5.70 15.20
C ARG A 30 -9.42 -5.77 13.98
N LYS A 31 -10.59 -6.36 14.14
CA LYS A 31 -11.64 -6.40 13.12
C LYS A 31 -12.71 -5.36 13.44
N ILE A 32 -13.26 -4.75 12.42
CA ILE A 32 -14.47 -3.95 12.45
C ILE A 32 -15.45 -4.59 11.46
N THR A 33 -16.52 -5.12 11.97
CA THR A 33 -17.58 -5.76 11.19
C THR A 33 -18.56 -4.72 10.63
N ASN A 34 -19.43 -5.13 9.69
CA ASN A 34 -20.49 -4.24 9.22
C ASN A 34 -21.48 -3.90 10.35
N ALA A 35 -21.74 -4.83 11.28
CA ALA A 35 -22.55 -4.56 12.46
C ALA A 35 -21.93 -3.48 13.38
N ASP A 36 -20.58 -3.44 13.50
CA ASP A 36 -19.91 -2.36 14.22
C ASP A 36 -20.06 -1.03 13.48
N MET A 37 -20.01 -1.05 12.13
CA MET A 37 -20.22 0.15 11.32
C MET A 37 -21.62 0.73 11.45
N GLU A 38 -22.66 -0.10 11.58
CA GLU A 38 -24.04 0.32 11.81
C GLU A 38 -24.21 1.08 13.13
N GLN A 39 -23.33 0.84 14.12
CA GLN A 39 -23.32 1.57 15.38
C GLN A 39 -22.61 2.93 15.28
N MET A 40 -21.79 3.14 14.24
CA MET A 40 -20.95 4.34 14.09
C MET A 40 -21.54 5.35 13.09
N VAL A 41 -22.16 4.84 12.03
CA VAL A 41 -22.67 5.66 10.91
C VAL A 41 -23.99 5.10 10.39
N ASP A 42 -24.77 5.94 9.72
CA ASP A 42 -26.02 5.55 9.07
C ASP A 42 -25.74 4.68 7.83
N THR A 43 -25.75 3.36 8.03
CA THR A 43 -25.49 2.35 7.01
C THR A 43 -26.14 1.01 7.39
N SER A 44 -26.05 0.00 6.53
CA SER A 44 -26.45 -1.38 6.83
C SER A 44 -25.47 -2.38 6.23
N ASP A 45 -25.39 -3.58 6.82
CA ASP A 45 -24.60 -4.70 6.28
C ASP A 45 -25.00 -4.99 4.82
N GLU A 46 -26.31 -5.06 4.55
CA GLU A 46 -26.82 -5.31 3.21
C GLU A 46 -26.32 -4.27 2.20
N TRP A 47 -26.39 -2.98 2.56
CA TRP A 47 -25.93 -1.89 1.69
C TRP A 47 -24.43 -1.97 1.42
N ILE A 48 -23.63 -2.24 2.45
CA ILE A 48 -22.16 -2.36 2.32
C ILE A 48 -21.81 -3.54 1.43
N VAL A 49 -22.38 -4.71 1.70
CA VAL A 49 -22.10 -5.94 0.95
C VAL A 49 -22.51 -5.82 -0.52
N GLN A 50 -23.69 -5.28 -0.82
CA GLN A 50 -24.14 -5.08 -2.20
C GLN A 50 -23.22 -4.18 -3.00
N ARG A 51 -22.62 -3.16 -2.36
CA ARG A 51 -21.76 -2.18 -3.02
C ARG A 51 -20.28 -2.59 -3.12
N THR A 52 -19.79 -3.32 -2.15
CA THR A 52 -18.35 -3.54 -1.96
C THR A 52 -17.96 -5.01 -1.83
N GLY A 53 -18.89 -5.89 -1.47
CA GLY A 53 -18.61 -7.28 -1.09
C GLY A 53 -17.86 -7.41 0.24
N ILE A 54 -17.68 -6.31 1.01
CA ILE A 54 -16.89 -6.30 2.24
C ILE A 54 -17.78 -6.65 3.43
N HIS A 55 -17.38 -7.66 4.20
CA HIS A 55 -18.05 -8.08 5.43
C HIS A 55 -17.36 -7.55 6.69
N GLU A 56 -16.04 -7.44 6.66
CA GLU A 56 -15.22 -6.90 7.75
C GLU A 56 -14.01 -6.13 7.19
N ARG A 57 -13.45 -5.22 7.97
CA ARG A 57 -12.19 -4.54 7.71
C ARG A 57 -11.27 -4.66 8.90
N ARG A 58 -9.99 -4.47 8.65
CA ARG A 58 -8.98 -4.44 9.70
C ARG A 58 -8.67 -3.01 10.07
N ALA A 59 -8.41 -2.78 11.32
CA ALA A 59 -8.04 -1.48 11.85
C ALA A 59 -6.86 -1.60 12.81
N VAL A 60 -6.02 -0.60 12.80
CA VAL A 60 -4.92 -0.46 13.77
C VAL A 60 -5.46 -0.29 15.18
N ARG A 61 -4.63 -0.63 16.18
CA ARG A 61 -4.86 -0.33 17.59
C ARG A 61 -4.36 1.07 17.90
N ASP A 62 -4.74 1.57 19.09
CA ASP A 62 -4.17 2.79 19.63
C ASP A 62 -2.64 2.62 19.77
N GLY A 63 -1.90 3.59 19.20
CA GLY A 63 -0.45 3.57 19.18
C GLY A 63 0.18 2.72 18.07
N GLU A 64 -0.60 2.15 17.17
CA GLU A 64 -0.12 1.49 15.94
C GLU A 64 -0.38 2.42 14.75
N PHE A 65 0.67 2.70 13.97
CA PHE A 65 0.66 3.67 12.90
C PHE A 65 0.90 3.05 11.52
N THR A 66 0.81 3.85 10.49
CA THR A 66 1.07 3.41 9.10
C THR A 66 2.51 2.93 8.93
N SER A 67 3.48 3.57 9.58
CA SER A 67 4.89 3.11 9.54
C SER A 67 5.06 1.73 10.16
N ASP A 68 4.37 1.43 11.28
CA ASP A 68 4.43 0.10 11.91
C ASP A 68 3.90 -0.98 10.97
N MET A 69 2.81 -0.71 10.27
CA MET A 69 2.27 -1.64 9.27
C MET A 69 3.25 -1.86 8.11
N CYS A 70 3.89 -0.80 7.62
CA CYS A 70 4.90 -0.90 6.56
C CYS A 70 6.10 -1.73 7.02
N ILE A 71 6.61 -1.47 8.23
CA ILE A 71 7.74 -2.19 8.82
C ILE A 71 7.42 -3.68 8.92
N ARG A 72 6.27 -4.04 9.49
CA ARG A 72 5.86 -5.45 9.63
C ARG A 72 5.66 -6.16 8.29
N ALA A 73 5.15 -5.45 7.27
CA ALA A 73 5.04 -6.00 5.93
C ALA A 73 6.42 -6.28 5.30
N VAL A 74 7.40 -5.39 5.54
CA VAL A 74 8.79 -5.61 5.11
C VAL A 74 9.42 -6.77 5.88
N GLU A 75 9.20 -6.87 7.19
CA GLU A 75 9.68 -8.00 8.02
C GLU A 75 9.13 -9.33 7.52
N ASP A 76 7.84 -9.39 7.19
CA ASP A 76 7.22 -10.58 6.59
C ASP A 76 7.86 -10.93 5.25
N MET A 77 8.12 -9.95 4.39
CA MET A 77 8.84 -10.15 3.14
C MET A 77 10.24 -10.72 3.36
N LEU A 78 11.01 -10.14 4.29
CA LEU A 78 12.36 -10.59 4.61
C LEU A 78 12.40 -11.99 5.22
N ALA A 79 11.37 -12.37 5.97
CA ALA A 79 11.24 -13.70 6.54
C ALA A 79 10.95 -14.78 5.49
N ASN A 80 10.29 -14.43 4.40
CA ASN A 80 9.81 -15.36 3.38
C ASN A 80 10.67 -15.40 2.10
N TYR A 81 11.54 -14.41 1.88
CA TYR A 81 12.35 -14.30 0.67
C TYR A 81 13.79 -13.96 0.99
N SER A 82 14.72 -14.49 0.19
CA SER A 82 16.13 -14.14 0.25
C SER A 82 16.39 -12.82 -0.48
N VAL A 83 15.95 -11.70 0.12
CA VAL A 83 16.18 -10.34 -0.36
C VAL A 83 16.87 -9.52 0.74
N ASN A 84 17.62 -8.49 0.35
CA ASN A 84 18.36 -7.63 1.27
C ASN A 84 17.83 -6.19 1.16
N VAL A 85 17.57 -5.56 2.28
CA VAL A 85 17.17 -4.14 2.32
C VAL A 85 18.30 -3.20 1.97
N GLU A 86 19.56 -3.63 2.08
CA GLU A 86 20.73 -2.83 1.70
C GLU A 86 20.80 -2.56 0.18
N ASP A 87 20.12 -3.38 -0.63
CA ASP A 87 20.07 -3.24 -2.10
C ASP A 87 18.95 -2.29 -2.56
N VAL A 88 18.27 -1.59 -1.64
CA VAL A 88 17.13 -0.72 -1.97
C VAL A 88 17.60 0.69 -2.32
N ASP A 89 17.33 1.10 -3.55
CA ASP A 89 17.62 2.46 -4.05
C ASP A 89 16.48 3.44 -3.83
N MET A 90 15.23 2.96 -3.70
CA MET A 90 14.05 3.81 -3.55
C MET A 90 12.97 3.14 -2.71
N ILE A 91 12.35 3.92 -1.83
CA ILE A 91 11.18 3.52 -1.04
C ILE A 91 10.00 4.41 -1.42
N LEU A 92 8.91 3.79 -1.85
CA LEU A 92 7.65 4.45 -2.16
C LEU A 92 6.57 3.98 -1.18
N VAL A 93 5.96 4.91 -0.46
CA VAL A 93 4.81 4.63 0.41
C VAL A 93 3.60 5.41 -0.08
N ALA A 94 2.55 4.70 -0.46
CA ALA A 94 1.27 5.28 -0.84
C ALA A 94 0.30 5.18 0.35
N THR A 95 -0.01 6.31 0.96
CA THR A 95 -0.95 6.39 2.09
C THR A 95 -1.69 7.72 2.11
N ASN A 96 -2.94 7.70 2.58
CA ASN A 96 -3.73 8.90 2.89
C ASN A 96 -3.66 9.25 4.39
N THR A 97 -3.09 8.38 5.21
CA THR A 97 -3.04 8.48 6.67
C THR A 97 -1.61 8.28 7.17
N PRO A 98 -0.68 9.21 6.85
CA PRO A 98 0.68 9.11 7.40
C PRO A 98 0.65 9.30 8.91
N ASP A 99 1.65 8.78 9.62
CA ASP A 99 1.80 8.94 11.07
C ASP A 99 1.84 10.41 11.47
N VAL A 100 2.62 11.17 10.74
CA VAL A 100 2.80 12.63 10.86
C VAL A 100 3.04 13.23 9.48
N PRO A 101 2.83 14.54 9.28
CA PRO A 101 3.12 15.18 7.99
C PRO A 101 4.60 15.13 7.60
N PHE A 102 5.50 15.13 8.59
CA PHE A 102 6.94 15.07 8.42
C PHE A 102 7.63 14.54 9.69
N PRO A 103 8.62 13.59 9.57
CA PRO A 103 9.13 13.00 8.33
C PRO A 103 8.12 12.10 7.61
N SER A 104 8.35 11.81 6.32
CA SER A 104 7.50 10.90 5.57
C SER A 104 7.57 9.47 6.12
N VAL A 105 6.51 8.69 5.95
CA VAL A 105 6.48 7.26 6.34
C VAL A 105 7.64 6.49 5.68
N ALA A 106 7.99 6.80 4.43
CA ALA A 106 9.12 6.19 3.75
C ALA A 106 10.46 6.46 4.47
N ALA A 107 10.66 7.69 4.98
CA ALA A 107 11.86 8.04 5.76
C ALA A 107 11.91 7.31 7.11
N ILE A 108 10.76 7.11 7.76
CA ILE A 108 10.65 6.33 8.99
C ILE A 108 11.04 4.86 8.73
N VAL A 109 10.51 4.26 7.67
CA VAL A 109 10.85 2.88 7.25
C VAL A 109 12.33 2.77 6.90
N GLN A 110 12.88 3.72 6.13
CA GLN A 110 14.31 3.79 5.81
C GLN A 110 15.17 3.79 7.05
N ALA A 111 14.86 4.65 8.01
CA ALA A 111 15.60 4.78 9.26
C ALA A 111 15.52 3.50 10.11
N HIS A 112 14.35 2.85 10.16
CA HIS A 112 14.15 1.61 10.92
C HIS A 112 15.05 0.47 10.42
N PHE A 113 15.17 0.29 9.11
CA PHE A 113 15.99 -0.76 8.50
C PHE A 113 17.45 -0.35 8.26
N GLY A 114 17.84 0.89 8.58
CA GLY A 114 19.19 1.39 8.37
C GLY A 114 19.60 1.45 6.90
N ILE A 115 18.66 1.63 5.98
CA ILE A 115 18.93 1.71 4.55
C ILE A 115 19.71 2.98 4.26
N ALA A 116 20.91 2.85 3.67
CA ALA A 116 21.78 3.97 3.35
C ALA A 116 21.12 4.92 2.32
N SER A 117 21.39 6.22 2.45
CA SER A 117 20.94 7.27 1.52
C SER A 117 22.07 7.69 0.58
#